data_e8f68bdf48b1e057157d725d33dd395d
#
_entry.id   e8f68bdf48b1e057157d725d33dd395d
#
_cell.length_a   1.000
_cell.length_b   1.000
_cell.length_c   1.000
_cell.angle_alpha   90.00
_cell.angle_beta   90.00
_cell.angle_gamma   90.00
#
_symmetry.space_group_name_H-M   'P 1'
#
loop_
_entity.id
_entity.type
_entity.pdbx_description
1 polymer ?
#
loop_
_entity_poly.entity_id
_entity_poly.type
_entity_poly.pdbx_seq_one_letter_code
_entity_poly.pdbx_strand_id
1 'polypeptide(L)' 'MRYKTQGVCSREISFEVKDNKLTNVQFVGGGSGNTQGLSRLIEGMDIDEAITRLDGIHCGPRPTSCPDQLARALKQYKEQ' A
#
# COMPACT_ATOMS: atom_id res chain seq x y z
N MET A 1 10.07 -5.41 -0.62
CA MET A 1 9.57 -5.70 0.73
C MET A 1 8.19 -6.34 0.66
N ARG A 2 7.90 -7.24 1.55
CA ARG A 2 6.58 -7.85 1.66
C ARG A 2 5.97 -7.50 3.00
N TYR A 3 4.69 -7.17 2.98
CA TYR A 3 3.97 -6.78 4.19
C TYR A 3 2.69 -7.59 4.31
N LYS A 4 2.53 -8.29 5.42
CA LYS A 4 1.34 -9.08 5.67
C LYS A 4 0.23 -8.18 6.18
N THR A 5 -0.88 -8.10 5.44
CA THR A 5 -1.98 -7.21 5.77
C THR A 5 -2.88 -7.78 6.86
N GLN A 6 -3.67 -6.90 7.49
CA GLN A 6 -4.66 -7.28 8.49
C GLN A 6 -5.93 -6.49 8.28
N GLY A 7 -7.07 -7.15 8.41
CA GLY A 7 -8.37 -6.51 8.37
C GLY A 7 -8.83 -6.04 7.00
N VAL A 8 -8.23 -6.55 5.93
CA VAL A 8 -8.57 -6.17 4.56
C VAL A 8 -8.65 -7.39 3.66
N CYS A 9 -9.14 -7.18 2.44
CA CYS A 9 -9.31 -8.26 1.46
C CYS A 9 -7.99 -8.86 1.00
N SER A 10 -6.99 -8.03 0.73
CA SER A 10 -5.69 -8.54 0.32
C SER A 10 -4.98 -9.19 1.50
N ARG A 11 -4.16 -10.19 1.20
CA ARG A 11 -3.44 -10.93 2.23
C ARG A 11 -2.04 -10.41 2.46
N GLU A 12 -1.46 -9.82 1.43
CA GLU A 12 -0.07 -9.40 1.46
C GLU A 12 0.13 -8.27 0.46
N ILE A 13 1.05 -7.38 0.75
CA ILE A 13 1.46 -6.33 -0.17
C ILE A 13 2.96 -6.47 -0.37
N SER A 14 3.40 -6.47 -1.63
CA SER A 14 4.82 -6.41 -1.94
C SER A 14 5.13 -5.14 -2.69
N PHE A 15 6.30 -4.59 -2.46
CA PHE A 15 6.73 -3.37 -3.14
C PHE A 15 8.24 -3.24 -3.07
N GLU A 16 8.77 -2.37 -3.91
CA GLU A 16 10.18 -2.02 -3.90
C GLU A 16 10.32 -0.50 -3.82
N VAL A 17 11.42 -0.02 -3.25
CA VAL A 17 11.72 1.40 -3.17
C VAL A 17 13.04 1.64 -3.85
N LYS A 18 13.06 2.59 -4.78
CA LYS A 18 14.27 3.00 -5.49
C LYS A 18 14.33 4.51 -5.51
N ASP A 19 15.42 5.07 -4.99
CA ASP A 19 15.62 6.52 -4.92
C ASP A 19 14.44 7.21 -4.21
N ASN A 20 13.98 6.62 -3.12
CA ASN A 20 12.84 7.09 -2.33
C ASN A 20 11.51 7.07 -3.09
N LYS A 21 11.44 6.33 -4.18
CA LYS A 21 10.22 6.20 -4.99
C LYS A 21 9.70 4.78 -4.96
N LEU A 22 8.38 4.67 -4.92
CA LEU A 22 7.68 3.42 -4.81
C LEU A 22 7.57 2.75 -6.18
N THR A 23 7.96 1.47 -6.27
CA THR A 23 7.86 0.72 -7.52
C THR A 23 7.35 -0.71 -7.27
N ASN A 24 6.82 -1.31 -8.30
CA ASN A 24 6.40 -2.72 -8.30
C ASN A 24 5.47 -3.08 -7.15
N VAL A 25 4.49 -2.24 -6.89
CA VAL A 25 3.51 -2.52 -5.85
C VAL A 25 2.55 -3.61 -6.34
N GLN A 26 2.37 -4.64 -5.52
CA GLN A 26 1.43 -5.72 -5.81
C GLN A 26 0.64 -6.05 -4.55
N PHE A 27 -0.68 -6.16 -4.71
CA PHE A 27 -1.57 -6.61 -3.66
C PHE A 27 -1.96 -8.05 -3.94
N VAL A 28 -1.61 -8.94 -3.05
CA VAL A 28 -1.90 -10.37 -3.20
C VAL A 28 -3.27 -10.67 -2.62
N GLY A 29 -4.18 -11.13 -3.47
CA GLY A 29 -5.58 -11.37 -3.08
C GLY A 29 -6.39 -10.08 -3.08
N GLY A 30 -7.65 -10.17 -2.71
CA GLY A 30 -8.54 -9.02 -2.62
C GLY A 30 -9.13 -8.58 -3.95
N GLY A 31 -9.68 -7.37 -3.98
CA GLY A 31 -10.35 -6.81 -5.15
C GLY A 31 -9.37 -6.39 -6.22
N SER A 32 -9.18 -7.24 -7.21
CA SER A 32 -8.09 -7.08 -8.17
C SER A 32 -8.18 -5.80 -9.01
N GLY A 33 -9.39 -5.38 -9.39
CA GLY A 33 -9.54 -4.18 -10.21
C GLY A 33 -9.08 -2.92 -9.48
N ASN A 34 -9.55 -2.72 -8.27
CA ASN A 34 -9.23 -1.53 -7.48
C ASN A 34 -7.76 -1.50 -7.08
N THR A 35 -7.23 -2.62 -6.60
CA THR A 35 -5.84 -2.67 -6.16
C THR A 35 -4.87 -2.57 -7.34
N GLN A 36 -5.23 -3.12 -8.49
CA GLN A 36 -4.42 -2.98 -9.69
C GLN A 36 -4.36 -1.53 -10.16
N GLY A 37 -5.50 -0.84 -10.16
CA GLY A 37 -5.55 0.57 -10.51
C GLY A 37 -4.72 1.41 -9.56
N LEU A 38 -4.85 1.15 -8.25
CA LEU A 38 -4.07 1.85 -7.24
C LEU A 38 -2.56 1.64 -7.47
N SER A 39 -2.15 0.40 -7.73
CA SER A 39 -0.74 0.09 -7.97
C SER A 39 -0.17 0.90 -9.14
N ARG A 40 -0.95 1.07 -10.19
CA ARG A 40 -0.51 1.85 -11.35
C ARG A 40 -0.45 3.34 -11.06
N LEU A 41 -1.40 3.86 -10.30
CA LEU A 41 -1.44 5.28 -9.97
C LEU A 41 -0.26 5.71 -9.11
N ILE A 42 0.20 4.84 -8.23
CA ILE A 42 1.26 5.18 -7.29
C ILE A 42 2.65 4.75 -7.78
N GLU A 43 2.74 4.09 -8.93
CA GLU A 43 4.03 3.70 -9.49
C GLU A 43 4.91 4.93 -9.70
N GLY A 44 6.12 4.89 -9.13
CA GLY A 44 7.05 6.01 -9.23
C GLY A 44 6.80 7.16 -8.26
N MET A 45 5.81 7.04 -7.39
CA MET A 45 5.49 8.10 -6.44
C MET A 45 6.49 8.10 -5.28
N ASP A 46 6.86 9.30 -4.82
CA ASP A 46 7.68 9.45 -3.63
C ASP A 46 6.99 8.76 -2.44
N ILE A 47 7.74 8.01 -1.64
CA ILE A 47 7.12 7.22 -0.57
C ILE A 47 6.47 8.10 0.49
N ASP A 48 7.00 9.28 0.78
CA ASP A 48 6.37 10.18 1.75
C ASP A 48 5.05 10.71 1.21
N GLU A 49 4.98 11.00 -0.07
CA GLU A 49 3.75 11.41 -0.72
C GLU A 49 2.71 10.30 -0.69
N ALA A 50 3.14 9.07 -0.97
CA ALA A 50 2.24 7.92 -0.94
C ALA A 50 1.68 7.72 0.46
N ILE A 51 2.51 7.82 1.48
CA ILE A 51 2.05 7.70 2.87
C ILE A 51 0.99 8.76 3.17
N THR A 52 1.28 10.01 2.83
CA THR A 52 0.36 11.13 3.09
C THR A 52 -1.00 10.91 2.45
N ARG A 53 -1.01 10.43 1.21
CA ARG A 53 -2.25 10.25 0.46
C ARG A 53 -3.06 9.04 0.88
N LEU A 54 -2.40 7.98 1.33
CA LEU A 54 -3.06 6.70 1.59
C LEU A 54 -3.34 6.43 3.05
N ASP A 55 -2.67 7.12 3.96
CA ASP A 55 -2.81 6.89 5.38
C ASP A 55 -4.21 7.26 5.87
N GLY A 56 -4.81 6.39 6.65
CA GLY A 56 -6.10 6.67 7.28
C GLY A 56 -7.32 6.41 6.40
N ILE A 57 -7.15 5.85 5.21
CA ILE A 57 -8.30 5.52 4.37
C ILE A 57 -8.98 4.27 4.93
N HIS A 58 -10.28 4.38 5.16
CA HIS A 58 -11.07 3.26 5.69
C HIS A 58 -11.91 2.64 4.58
N CYS A 59 -12.19 1.36 4.69
CA CYS A 59 -13.04 0.64 3.76
C CYS A 59 -14.40 0.41 4.45
N GLY A 60 -15.36 1.30 4.20
CA GLY A 60 -16.66 1.23 4.85
C GLY A 60 -16.53 1.29 6.37
N PRO A 61 -17.12 0.34 7.12
CA PRO A 61 -17.03 0.32 8.58
C PRO A 61 -15.69 -0.20 9.12
N ARG A 62 -14.81 -0.67 8.24
CA ARG A 62 -13.52 -1.20 8.67
C ARG A 62 -12.58 -0.06 9.05
N PRO A 63 -11.75 -0.24 10.10
CA PRO A 63 -10.82 0.81 10.53
C PRO A 63 -9.61 0.96 9.61
N THR A 64 -9.48 0.13 8.58
CA THR A 64 -8.36 0.17 7.66
C THR A 64 -8.81 -0.23 6.25
N SER A 65 -7.90 -0.15 5.30
CA SER A 65 -8.16 -0.51 3.89
C SER A 65 -6.86 -0.96 3.27
N CYS A 66 -6.91 -1.49 2.04
CA CYS A 66 -5.69 -1.86 1.33
C CYS A 66 -4.75 -0.65 1.16
N PRO A 67 -5.24 0.53 0.74
CA PRO A 67 -4.37 1.72 0.69
C PRO A 67 -3.76 2.07 2.05
N ASP A 68 -4.56 2.03 3.11
CA ASP A 68 -4.06 2.33 4.45
C ASP A 68 -3.01 1.32 4.89
N GLN A 69 -3.21 0.03 4.57
CA GLN A 69 -2.23 -1.00 4.89
C GLN A 69 -0.91 -0.76 4.15
N LEU A 70 -0.96 -0.29 2.91
CA LEU A 70 0.25 0.07 2.18
C LEU A 70 0.96 1.24 2.86
N ALA A 71 0.22 2.26 3.31
CA ALA A 71 0.82 3.38 4.04
C ALA A 71 1.53 2.90 5.30
N ARG A 72 0.91 1.96 6.03
CA ARG A 72 1.54 1.38 7.22
C ARG A 72 2.82 0.61 6.86
N ALA A 73 2.79 -0.13 5.76
CA ALA A 73 3.96 -0.86 5.29
C ALA A 73 5.10 0.09 4.93
N LEU A 74 4.79 1.20 4.28
CA LEU A 74 5.79 2.20 3.91
C LEU A 74 6.39 2.88 5.14
N LYS A 75 5.57 3.17 6.15
CA LYS A 75 6.06 3.71 7.40
C LYS A 75 7.03 2.74 8.08
N GLN A 76 6.68 1.46 8.08
CA GLN A 76 7.55 0.43 8.63
C GLN A 76 8.86 0.33 7.87
N TYR A 77 8.80 0.43 6.56
CA TYR A 77 10.00 0.43 5.71
C TYR A 77 10.94 1.58 6.09
N LYS A 78 10.39 2.76 6.32
CA LYS A 78 11.19 3.93 6.68
C LYS A 78 11.87 3.80 8.05
N GLU A 79 11.32 2.98 8.91
CA GLU A 79 11.88 2.76 10.25
C GLU A 79 13.03 1.76 10.27
N GLN A 80 13.28 1.07 9.17
CA GLN A 80 14.34 0.07 9.08
C GLN A 80 15.70 0.70 8.79
#